data_2abe031b262e4901135c101e89968c4e
#
_entry.id   2abe031b262e4901135c101e89968c4e
#
_cell.length_a   1.000
_cell.length_b   1.000
_cell.length_c   1.000
_cell.angle_alpha   90.00
_cell.angle_beta   90.00
_cell.angle_gamma   90.00
#
_symmetry.space_group_name_H-M   'P 1'
#
loop_
_entity.id
_entity.type
_entity.pdbx_description
1 polymer ?
#
loop_
_entity_poly.entity_id
_entity_poly.type
_entity_poly.pdbx_seq_one_letter_code
_entity_poly.pdbx_strand_id
1 'polypeptide(L)'
;MPTLERTVSLNIDEAYTKLKDNFTAKGYKILSEEPTKQIKFSQGSLWGIAPRTAKKKVIINLEAQGSQTKLSASSNLASDWKNITIIGCILAVALASLCVWMANDLTAFMAERAPSFWSWIVTVEGDVNLQATQSLINLAWGLAVFLSVIVLLEIAIVGYAKNKLYVIAEETFNELEKSAK
;
A
#
# COMPACT_ATOMS: atom_id res chain seq x y z
N MET A 1 0.96 -3.22 -18.76
CA MET A 1 0.02 -3.16 -17.63
C MET A 1 -1.23 -3.91 -18.06
N PRO A 2 -1.82 -4.76 -17.25
CA PRO A 2 -3.07 -5.39 -17.63
C PRO A 2 -4.14 -4.30 -17.75
N THR A 3 -4.80 -4.25 -18.89
CA THR A 3 -5.94 -3.38 -19.18
C THR A 3 -7.18 -4.24 -19.23
N LEU A 4 -8.23 -3.83 -18.55
CA LEU A 4 -9.54 -4.44 -18.65
C LEU A 4 -10.27 -3.75 -19.80
N GLU A 5 -10.65 -4.49 -20.84
CA GLU A 5 -11.41 -3.96 -21.97
C GLU A 5 -12.81 -4.56 -21.99
N ARG A 6 -13.81 -3.73 -22.27
CA ARG A 6 -15.22 -4.10 -22.44
C ARG A 6 -15.88 -3.20 -23.46
N THR A 7 -16.82 -3.77 -24.22
CA THR A 7 -17.69 -3.01 -25.12
C THR A 7 -19.11 -3.01 -24.54
N VAL A 8 -19.68 -1.83 -24.39
CA VAL A 8 -21.03 -1.64 -23.85
C VAL A 8 -21.97 -1.09 -24.94
N SER A 9 -23.24 -1.54 -24.93
CA SER A 9 -24.25 -1.13 -25.91
C SER A 9 -24.88 0.23 -25.51
N LEU A 10 -24.03 1.21 -25.24
CA LEU A 10 -24.39 2.60 -24.91
C LEU A 10 -23.64 3.52 -25.86
N ASN A 11 -24.25 4.66 -26.19
CA ASN A 11 -23.50 5.72 -26.88
C ASN A 11 -22.45 6.31 -25.94
N ILE A 12 -21.47 7.01 -26.50
CA ILE A 12 -20.30 7.48 -25.75
C ILE A 12 -20.67 8.49 -24.64
N ASP A 13 -21.68 9.33 -24.86
CA ASP A 13 -22.12 10.35 -23.91
C ASP A 13 -22.83 9.71 -22.71
N GLU A 14 -23.72 8.74 -22.98
CA GLU A 14 -24.38 7.97 -21.91
C GLU A 14 -23.38 7.12 -21.12
N ALA A 15 -22.47 6.44 -21.80
CA ALA A 15 -21.43 5.65 -21.17
C ALA A 15 -20.55 6.53 -20.27
N TYR A 16 -20.16 7.71 -20.74
CA TYR A 16 -19.38 8.67 -19.98
C TYR A 16 -20.13 9.16 -18.72
N THR A 17 -21.38 9.57 -18.85
CA THR A 17 -22.19 10.07 -17.74
C THR A 17 -22.41 8.99 -16.69
N LYS A 18 -22.87 7.80 -17.10
CA LYS A 18 -23.09 6.67 -16.18
C LYS A 18 -21.82 6.22 -15.48
N LEU A 19 -20.67 6.20 -16.16
CA LEU A 19 -19.37 5.91 -15.55
C LEU A 19 -19.04 6.93 -14.47
N LYS A 20 -19.15 8.21 -14.79
CA LYS A 20 -18.85 9.31 -13.87
C LYS A 20 -19.70 9.21 -12.61
N ASP A 21 -21.01 9.01 -12.75
CA ASP A 21 -21.95 8.91 -11.65
C ASP A 21 -21.67 7.67 -10.78
N ASN A 22 -21.41 6.51 -11.41
CA ASN A 22 -21.16 5.27 -10.71
C ASN A 22 -19.86 5.34 -9.87
N PHE A 23 -18.76 5.84 -10.45
CA PHE A 23 -17.50 5.98 -9.70
C PHE A 23 -17.60 7.03 -8.59
N THR A 24 -18.34 8.13 -8.82
CA THR A 24 -18.57 9.16 -7.81
C THR A 24 -19.42 8.60 -6.65
N ALA A 25 -20.47 7.85 -6.96
CA ALA A 25 -21.31 7.18 -5.96
C ALA A 25 -20.52 6.17 -5.10
N LYS A 26 -19.51 5.50 -5.69
CA LYS A 26 -18.58 4.61 -4.97
C LYS A 26 -17.46 5.33 -4.20
N GLY A 27 -17.52 6.66 -4.11
CA GLY A 27 -16.58 7.49 -3.35
C GLY A 27 -15.24 7.77 -4.05
N TYR A 28 -15.19 7.62 -5.38
CA TYR A 28 -14.02 8.03 -6.15
C TYR A 28 -14.07 9.53 -6.45
N LYS A 29 -12.90 10.16 -6.37
CA LYS A 29 -12.72 11.57 -6.75
C LYS A 29 -12.18 11.66 -8.17
N ILE A 30 -12.77 12.53 -8.98
CA ILE A 30 -12.25 12.84 -10.31
C ILE A 30 -10.97 13.66 -10.16
N LEU A 31 -9.89 13.20 -10.79
CA LEU A 31 -8.61 13.90 -10.84
C LEU A 31 -8.48 14.77 -12.09
N SER A 32 -8.88 14.24 -13.23
CA SER A 32 -8.97 14.95 -14.50
C SER A 32 -9.96 14.24 -15.41
N GLU A 33 -10.59 14.98 -16.29
CA GLU A 33 -11.50 14.44 -17.28
C GLU A 33 -11.29 15.15 -18.63
N GLU A 34 -11.35 14.34 -19.68
CA GLU A 34 -11.52 14.78 -21.04
C GLU A 34 -12.86 14.22 -21.50
N PRO A 35 -13.90 15.04 -21.63
CA PRO A 35 -15.24 14.57 -21.94
C PRO A 35 -15.25 13.58 -23.11
N THR A 36 -15.96 12.47 -22.93
CA THR A 36 -16.11 11.38 -23.93
C THR A 36 -14.83 10.65 -24.37
N LYS A 37 -13.66 11.03 -23.84
CA LYS A 37 -12.38 10.39 -24.17
C LYS A 37 -11.75 9.65 -23.01
N GLN A 38 -11.54 10.35 -21.89
CA GLN A 38 -10.82 9.81 -20.75
C GLN A 38 -11.32 10.39 -19.43
N ILE A 39 -11.44 9.53 -18.42
CA ILE A 39 -11.66 9.96 -17.04
C ILE A 39 -10.62 9.34 -16.14
N LYS A 40 -10.02 10.15 -15.27
CA LYS A 40 -9.08 9.70 -14.24
C LYS A 40 -9.70 9.87 -12.87
N PHE A 41 -9.81 8.78 -12.16
CA PHE A 41 -10.34 8.73 -10.80
C PHE A 41 -9.28 8.41 -9.77
N SER A 42 -9.50 8.85 -8.54
CA SER A 42 -8.71 8.45 -7.37
C SER A 42 -9.62 8.05 -6.23
N GLN A 43 -9.23 7.01 -5.51
CA GLN A 43 -9.87 6.56 -4.28
C GLN A 43 -8.83 6.21 -3.23
N GLY A 44 -9.23 6.33 -1.95
CA GLY A 44 -8.39 5.99 -0.81
C GLY A 44 -7.58 7.16 -0.30
N SER A 45 -6.77 6.89 0.72
CA SER A 45 -5.96 7.88 1.43
C SER A 45 -4.47 7.55 1.29
N LEU A 46 -3.64 8.59 1.40
CA LEU A 46 -2.20 8.46 1.48
C LEU A 46 -1.76 7.61 2.70
N TRP A 47 -2.50 7.72 3.78
CA TRP A 47 -2.30 7.00 5.05
C TRP A 47 -3.14 5.72 5.17
N GLY A 48 -3.80 5.31 4.08
CA GLY A 48 -4.58 4.09 4.07
C GLY A 48 -3.69 2.86 4.10
N ILE A 49 -3.63 2.20 5.25
CA ILE A 49 -2.84 0.97 5.47
C ILE A 49 -3.58 -0.31 5.04
N ALA A 50 -4.91 -0.24 4.90
CA ALA A 50 -5.69 -1.40 4.44
C ALA A 50 -5.84 -1.41 2.91
N PRO A 51 -6.00 -2.58 2.27
CA PRO A 51 -6.14 -2.69 0.81
C PRO A 51 -7.29 -1.87 0.23
N ARG A 52 -8.39 -1.69 1.00
CA ARG A 52 -9.54 -0.87 0.60
C ARG A 52 -9.28 0.62 0.69
N THR A 53 -8.46 1.04 1.66
CA THR A 53 -8.15 2.44 1.95
C THR A 53 -6.86 2.91 1.27
N ALA A 54 -6.03 2.00 0.74
CA ALA A 54 -4.85 2.32 -0.04
C ALA A 54 -5.20 3.21 -1.25
N LYS A 55 -4.41 4.25 -1.47
CA LYS A 55 -4.67 5.21 -2.55
C LYS A 55 -4.45 4.58 -3.92
N LYS A 56 -5.50 4.61 -4.74
CA LYS A 56 -5.56 4.03 -6.08
C LYS A 56 -5.89 5.09 -7.10
N LYS A 57 -5.40 4.89 -8.33
CA LYS A 57 -5.77 5.67 -9.51
C LYS A 57 -6.34 4.74 -10.55
N VAL A 58 -7.51 5.08 -11.08
CA VAL A 58 -8.17 4.36 -12.17
C VAL A 58 -8.27 5.32 -13.35
N ILE A 59 -7.80 4.89 -14.50
CA ILE A 59 -7.89 5.64 -15.75
C ILE A 59 -8.78 4.82 -16.68
N ILE A 60 -9.84 5.43 -17.17
CA ILE A 60 -10.76 4.83 -18.13
C ILE A 60 -10.72 5.65 -19.40
N ASN A 61 -10.40 4.97 -20.51
CA ASN A 61 -10.51 5.54 -21.83
C ASN A 61 -11.79 5.04 -22.48
N LEU A 62 -12.46 5.91 -23.25
CA LEU A 62 -13.67 5.63 -23.98
C LEU A 62 -13.39 5.83 -25.46
N GLU A 63 -13.82 4.86 -26.28
CA GLU A 63 -13.72 4.91 -27.74
C GLU A 63 -15.08 4.57 -28.36
N ALA A 64 -15.60 5.44 -29.20
CA ALA A 64 -16.86 5.19 -29.91
C ALA A 64 -16.65 4.12 -30.98
N GLN A 65 -17.50 3.09 -30.99
CA GLN A 65 -17.55 2.03 -32.00
C GLN A 65 -18.99 1.97 -32.61
N GLY A 66 -19.31 2.90 -33.47
CA GLY A 66 -20.67 3.04 -34.01
C GLY A 66 -21.68 3.39 -32.91
N SER A 67 -22.67 2.51 -32.67
CA SER A 67 -23.67 2.67 -31.60
C SER A 67 -23.22 2.13 -30.23
N GLN A 68 -22.00 1.60 -30.16
CA GLN A 68 -21.42 1.02 -28.95
C GLN A 68 -20.22 1.85 -28.49
N THR A 69 -19.81 1.65 -27.23
CA THR A 69 -18.62 2.28 -26.68
C THR A 69 -17.67 1.22 -26.13
N LYS A 70 -16.43 1.24 -26.60
CA LYS A 70 -15.33 0.46 -26.03
C LYS A 70 -14.76 1.21 -24.82
N LEU A 71 -14.72 0.51 -23.69
CA LEU A 71 -14.14 0.99 -22.45
C LEU A 71 -12.83 0.26 -22.19
N SER A 72 -11.76 0.98 -21.90
CA SER A 72 -10.51 0.38 -21.45
C SER A 72 -10.09 0.99 -20.10
N ALA A 73 -10.02 0.17 -19.06
CA ALA A 73 -9.63 0.58 -17.72
C ALA A 73 -8.21 0.12 -17.40
N SER A 74 -7.40 1.03 -16.91
CA SER A 74 -6.15 0.74 -16.23
C SER A 74 -6.22 1.22 -14.79
N SER A 75 -5.85 0.34 -13.85
CA SER A 75 -5.88 0.66 -12.43
C SER A 75 -4.51 0.43 -11.81
N ASN A 76 -4.06 1.39 -11.01
CA ASN A 76 -2.76 1.34 -10.35
C ASN A 76 -2.84 1.90 -8.92
N LEU A 77 -2.01 1.35 -8.03
CA LEU A 77 -1.73 2.02 -6.76
C LEU A 77 -1.05 3.36 -7.04
N ALA A 78 -1.46 4.40 -6.32
CA ALA A 78 -0.90 5.74 -6.48
C ALA A 78 0.60 5.73 -6.11
N SER A 79 1.42 6.42 -6.91
CA SER A 79 2.89 6.43 -6.72
C SER A 79 3.31 7.04 -5.40
N ASP A 80 2.61 8.08 -4.95
CA ASP A 80 2.83 8.71 -3.65
C ASP A 80 2.60 7.73 -2.49
N TRP A 81 1.52 6.93 -2.56
CA TRP A 81 1.25 5.88 -1.57
C TRP A 81 2.32 4.78 -1.59
N LYS A 82 2.71 4.31 -2.79
CA LYS A 82 3.78 3.31 -2.92
C LYS A 82 5.11 3.80 -2.33
N ASN A 83 5.46 5.04 -2.59
CA ASN A 83 6.72 5.61 -2.11
C ASN A 83 6.75 5.69 -0.59
N ILE A 84 5.64 6.13 0.05
CA ILE A 84 5.54 6.18 1.52
C ILE A 84 5.65 4.77 2.12
N THR A 85 4.96 3.79 1.55
CA THR A 85 5.04 2.38 2.00
C THR A 85 6.47 1.84 1.88
N ILE A 86 7.15 2.08 0.74
CA ILE A 86 8.54 1.64 0.54
C ILE A 86 9.47 2.30 1.55
N ILE A 87 9.37 3.61 1.76
CA ILE A 87 10.17 4.33 2.73
C ILE A 87 9.93 3.79 4.14
N GLY A 88 8.66 3.57 4.52
CA GLY A 88 8.30 2.97 5.80
C GLY A 88 8.91 1.59 6.01
N CYS A 89 8.85 0.72 4.99
CA CYS A 89 9.48 -0.60 5.03
C CYS A 89 11.01 -0.51 5.18
N ILE A 90 11.66 0.38 4.44
CA ILE A 90 13.12 0.58 4.54
C ILE A 90 13.52 1.01 5.95
N LEU A 91 12.79 1.98 6.52
CA LEU A 91 13.05 2.45 7.88
C LEU A 91 12.80 1.36 8.92
N ALA A 92 11.73 0.57 8.76
CA ALA A 92 11.43 -0.54 9.66
C ALA A 92 12.51 -1.63 9.61
N VAL A 93 13.02 -1.98 8.42
CA VAL A 93 14.12 -2.94 8.26
C VAL A 93 15.42 -2.39 8.86
N ALA A 94 15.75 -1.12 8.63
CA ALA A 94 16.93 -0.50 9.21
C ALA A 94 16.88 -0.49 10.74
N LEU A 95 15.72 -0.15 11.31
CA LEU A 95 15.54 -0.15 12.76
C LEU A 95 15.56 -1.56 13.35
N ALA A 96 14.94 -2.54 12.69
CA ALA A 96 15.02 -3.94 13.10
C ALA A 96 16.46 -4.46 13.10
N SER A 97 17.23 -4.12 12.07
CA SER A 97 18.66 -4.48 11.99
C SER A 97 19.47 -3.85 13.11
N LEU A 98 19.19 -2.60 13.47
CA LEU A 98 19.80 -1.91 14.60
C LEU A 98 19.47 -2.62 15.92
N CYS A 99 18.21 -3.01 16.12
CA CYS A 99 17.79 -3.76 17.30
C CYS A 99 18.50 -5.13 17.41
N VAL A 100 18.61 -5.86 16.30
CA VAL A 100 19.33 -7.13 16.25
C VAL A 100 20.81 -6.92 16.58
N TRP A 101 21.44 -5.89 16.01
CA TRP A 101 22.82 -5.56 16.34
C TRP A 101 22.99 -5.24 17.83
N MET A 102 22.17 -4.37 18.40
CA MET A 102 22.20 -4.01 19.81
C MET A 102 22.02 -5.25 20.71
N ALA A 103 21.07 -6.12 20.39
CA ALA A 103 20.82 -7.33 21.18
C ALA A 103 22.00 -8.29 21.15
N ASN A 104 22.63 -8.51 20.00
CA ASN A 104 23.80 -9.36 19.88
C ASN A 104 25.03 -8.78 20.58
N ASP A 105 25.28 -7.47 20.42
CA ASP A 105 26.40 -6.77 21.04
C ASP A 105 26.32 -6.82 22.57
N LEU A 106 25.16 -6.56 23.16
CA LEU A 106 24.93 -6.65 24.59
C LEU A 106 24.97 -8.10 25.10
N THR A 107 24.54 -9.07 24.29
CA THR A 107 24.62 -10.49 24.66
C THR A 107 26.09 -10.94 24.75
N ALA A 108 26.92 -10.59 23.77
CA ALA A 108 28.34 -10.86 23.79
C ALA A 108 29.04 -10.16 24.97
N PHE A 109 28.69 -8.92 25.25
CA PHE A 109 29.17 -8.16 26.41
C PHE A 109 28.87 -8.87 27.74
N MET A 110 27.64 -9.39 27.89
CA MET A 110 27.28 -10.13 29.12
C MET A 110 28.03 -11.47 29.26
N ALA A 111 28.15 -12.24 28.17
CA ALA A 111 28.69 -13.57 28.19
C ALA A 111 30.22 -13.56 28.33
N GLU A 112 30.91 -12.73 27.57
CA GLU A 112 32.36 -12.80 27.35
C GLU A 112 33.09 -11.54 27.86
N ARG A 113 32.39 -10.55 28.41
CA ARG A 113 32.92 -9.21 28.70
C ARG A 113 33.63 -8.58 27.50
N ALA A 114 33.14 -8.94 26.29
CA ALA A 114 33.63 -8.38 25.05
C ALA A 114 33.38 -6.85 24.98
N PRO A 115 34.21 -6.08 24.25
CA PRO A 115 33.96 -4.68 24.01
C PRO A 115 32.57 -4.50 23.37
N SER A 116 31.77 -3.57 23.89
CA SER A 116 30.41 -3.33 23.42
C SER A 116 30.19 -1.86 23.15
N PHE A 117 29.62 -1.55 22.00
CA PHE A 117 29.21 -0.19 21.65
C PHE A 117 28.04 0.31 22.54
N TRP A 118 27.15 -0.60 22.97
CA TRP A 118 25.94 -0.26 23.71
C TRP A 118 26.08 -0.40 25.23
N SER A 119 27.24 -0.84 25.75
CA SER A 119 27.49 -1.07 27.19
C SER A 119 27.25 0.18 28.05
N TRP A 120 27.46 1.38 27.51
CA TRP A 120 27.26 2.65 28.23
C TRP A 120 25.83 2.86 28.70
N ILE A 121 24.82 2.26 28.02
CA ILE A 121 23.41 2.38 28.42
C ILE A 121 23.11 1.59 29.69
N VAL A 122 23.89 0.53 29.94
CA VAL A 122 23.64 -0.46 31.00
C VAL A 122 24.71 -0.43 32.10
N THR A 123 25.70 0.45 31.98
CA THR A 123 26.76 0.64 32.96
C THR A 123 26.49 1.92 33.78
N VAL A 124 26.41 1.77 35.08
CA VAL A 124 26.20 2.88 36.04
C VAL A 124 27.39 2.90 37.01
N GLU A 125 28.09 4.03 37.13
CA GLU A 125 29.27 4.20 38.01
C GLU A 125 30.37 3.13 37.81
N GLY A 126 30.52 2.59 36.61
CA GLY A 126 31.48 1.54 36.26
C GLY A 126 30.98 0.12 36.43
N ASP A 127 29.84 -0.07 37.09
CA ASP A 127 29.23 -1.39 37.30
C ASP A 127 28.14 -1.69 36.27
N VAL A 128 28.14 -2.93 35.74
CA VAL A 128 27.15 -3.40 34.79
C VAL A 128 25.87 -3.82 35.50
N ASN A 129 24.76 -3.19 35.17
CA ASN A 129 23.44 -3.60 35.65
C ASN A 129 22.94 -4.79 34.80
N LEU A 130 23.16 -6.01 35.28
CA LEU A 130 22.80 -7.25 34.58
C LEU A 130 21.29 -7.35 34.28
N GLN A 131 20.44 -6.93 35.19
CA GLN A 131 18.98 -6.98 35.00
C GLN A 131 18.54 -5.99 33.92
N ALA A 132 19.05 -4.77 33.93
CA ALA A 132 18.79 -3.78 32.89
C ALA A 132 19.29 -4.26 31.52
N THR A 133 20.49 -4.85 31.46
CA THR A 133 21.07 -5.41 30.24
C THR A 133 20.18 -6.49 29.65
N GLN A 134 19.75 -7.47 30.46
CA GLN A 134 18.88 -8.55 29.99
C GLN A 134 17.52 -8.02 29.52
N SER A 135 16.95 -7.03 30.24
CA SER A 135 15.68 -6.40 29.84
C SER A 135 15.81 -5.67 28.51
N LEU A 136 16.92 -4.98 28.28
CA LEU A 136 17.19 -4.27 27.03
C LEU A 136 17.41 -5.23 25.85
N ILE A 137 18.11 -6.34 26.06
CA ILE A 137 18.27 -7.41 25.06
C ILE A 137 16.89 -7.96 24.65
N ASN A 138 16.05 -8.29 25.64
CA ASN A 138 14.72 -8.83 25.38
C ASN A 138 13.82 -7.81 24.63
N LEU A 139 13.89 -6.54 25.02
CA LEU A 139 13.17 -5.46 24.32
C LEU A 139 13.66 -5.31 22.88
N ALA A 140 14.97 -5.34 22.65
CA ALA A 140 15.54 -5.22 21.31
C ALA A 140 15.10 -6.38 20.40
N TRP A 141 15.14 -7.62 20.89
CA TRP A 141 14.61 -8.77 20.14
C TRP A 141 13.11 -8.65 19.89
N GLY A 142 12.33 -8.23 20.89
CA GLY A 142 10.90 -8.03 20.75
C GLY A 142 10.58 -6.98 19.67
N LEU A 143 11.29 -5.85 19.66
CA LEU A 143 11.13 -4.82 18.63
C LEU A 143 11.57 -5.29 17.25
N ALA A 144 12.66 -6.04 17.14
CA ALA A 144 13.11 -6.59 15.86
C ALA A 144 12.08 -7.53 15.23
N VAL A 145 11.50 -8.43 16.03
CA VAL A 145 10.42 -9.33 15.59
C VAL A 145 9.17 -8.52 15.20
N PHE A 146 8.75 -7.59 16.03
CA PHE A 146 7.57 -6.77 15.77
C PHE A 146 7.69 -5.98 14.45
N LEU A 147 8.82 -5.31 14.22
CA LEU A 147 9.08 -4.56 12.99
C LEU A 147 9.13 -5.49 11.77
N SER A 148 9.72 -6.68 11.90
CA SER A 148 9.73 -7.68 10.83
C SER A 148 8.32 -8.13 10.44
N VAL A 149 7.45 -8.36 11.43
CA VAL A 149 6.03 -8.70 11.19
C VAL A 149 5.32 -7.56 10.46
N ILE A 150 5.54 -6.29 10.85
CA ILE A 150 4.96 -5.13 10.15
C ILE A 150 5.38 -5.13 8.68
N VAL A 151 6.66 -5.32 8.37
CA VAL A 151 7.15 -5.36 6.97
C VAL A 151 6.46 -6.47 6.17
N LEU A 152 6.32 -7.67 6.74
CA LEU A 152 5.64 -8.78 6.09
C LEU A 152 4.15 -8.48 5.83
N LEU A 153 3.47 -7.86 6.78
CA LEU A 153 2.08 -7.42 6.63
C LEU A 153 1.94 -6.38 5.51
N GLU A 154 2.84 -5.39 5.44
CA GLU A 154 2.83 -4.38 4.38
C GLU A 154 3.03 -5.01 2.99
N ILE A 155 3.95 -5.97 2.85
CA ILE A 155 4.16 -6.71 1.60
C ILE A 155 2.88 -7.46 1.20
N ALA A 156 2.24 -8.14 2.15
CA ALA A 156 0.99 -8.86 1.92
C ALA A 156 -0.15 -7.90 1.50
N ILE A 157 -0.28 -6.73 2.15
CA ILE A 157 -1.26 -5.70 1.83
C ILE A 157 -1.05 -5.16 0.41
N VAL A 158 0.20 -4.86 0.03
CA VAL A 158 0.52 -4.40 -1.33
C VAL A 158 0.17 -5.45 -2.37
N GLY A 159 0.51 -6.72 -2.11
CA GLY A 159 0.18 -7.85 -2.98
C GLY A 159 -1.33 -8.00 -3.16
N TYR A 160 -2.07 -8.02 -2.07
CA TYR A 160 -3.54 -8.11 -2.08
C TYR A 160 -4.18 -6.90 -2.79
N ALA A 161 -3.72 -5.68 -2.49
CA ALA A 161 -4.24 -4.47 -3.11
C ALA A 161 -4.04 -4.48 -4.64
N LYS A 162 -2.89 -4.95 -5.13
CA LYS A 162 -2.64 -5.11 -6.56
C LYS A 162 -3.62 -6.09 -7.21
N ASN A 163 -3.88 -7.23 -6.59
CA ASN A 163 -4.79 -8.24 -7.12
C ASN A 163 -6.24 -7.74 -7.17
N LYS A 164 -6.63 -6.82 -6.29
CA LYS A 164 -7.99 -6.25 -6.23
C LYS A 164 -8.20 -4.99 -7.08
N LEU A 165 -7.16 -4.46 -7.72
CA LEU A 165 -7.28 -3.22 -8.50
C LEU A 165 -8.30 -3.31 -9.64
N TYR A 166 -8.45 -4.48 -10.27
CA TYR A 166 -9.34 -4.70 -11.42
C TYR A 166 -10.76 -5.05 -11.03
N VAL A 167 -10.97 -5.64 -9.86
CA VAL A 167 -12.30 -6.07 -9.40
C VAL A 167 -13.30 -4.91 -9.42
N ILE A 168 -12.88 -3.72 -9.02
CA ILE A 168 -13.75 -2.54 -8.97
C ILE A 168 -14.12 -2.05 -10.37
N ALA A 169 -13.16 -2.05 -11.30
CA ALA A 169 -13.44 -1.67 -12.69
C ALA A 169 -14.36 -2.71 -13.36
N GLU A 170 -14.15 -3.98 -13.09
CA GLU A 170 -14.98 -5.07 -13.60
C GLU A 170 -16.41 -5.01 -13.05
N GLU A 171 -16.59 -4.79 -11.75
CA GLU A 171 -17.91 -4.59 -11.15
C GLU A 171 -18.64 -3.42 -11.78
N THR A 172 -17.95 -2.29 -11.98
CA THR A 172 -18.55 -1.10 -12.60
C THR A 172 -18.92 -1.35 -14.06
N PHE A 173 -18.10 -2.04 -14.83
CA PHE A 173 -18.42 -2.38 -16.22
C PHE A 173 -19.60 -3.34 -16.30
N ASN A 174 -19.68 -4.32 -15.40
CA ASN A 174 -20.83 -5.25 -15.33
C ASN A 174 -22.14 -4.52 -14.96
N GLU A 175 -22.08 -3.49 -14.10
CA GLU A 175 -23.24 -2.66 -13.77
C GLU A 175 -23.69 -1.81 -14.97
N LEU A 176 -22.75 -1.26 -15.75
CA LEU A 176 -23.07 -0.53 -16.98
C LEU A 176 -23.71 -1.43 -18.04
N GLU A 177 -23.22 -2.64 -18.23
CA GLU A 177 -23.80 -3.62 -19.13
C GLU A 177 -25.26 -3.99 -18.75
N LYS A 178 -25.52 -4.16 -17.46
CA LYS A 178 -26.88 -4.42 -16.95
C LYS A 178 -27.81 -3.25 -17.14
N SER A 179 -27.32 -2.03 -17.07
CA SER A 179 -28.12 -0.81 -17.26
C SER A 179 -28.36 -0.46 -18.74
N ALA A 180 -27.68 -1.17 -19.67
CA ALA A 180 -27.81 -1.02 -21.10
C ALA A 180 -28.83 -2.02 -21.73
N LYS A 181 -29.32 -2.95 -20.93
CA LYS A 181 -30.41 -3.92 -21.29
C LYS A 181 -31.74 -3.41 -20.79
#